data_18955ffe34a2e24fd4ad2080deca03e7
#
_entry.id   18955ffe34a2e24fd4ad2080deca03e7
#
_cell.length_a   1.000
_cell.length_b   1.000
_cell.length_c   1.000
_cell.angle_alpha   90.00
_cell.angle_beta   90.00
_cell.angle_gamma   90.00
#
_symmetry.space_group_name_H-M   'P 1'
#
loop_
_entity.id
_entity.type
_entity.pdbx_description
1 polymer ?
#
loop_
_entity_poly.entity_id
_entity_poly.type
_entity_poly.pdbx_seq_one_letter_code
_entity_poly.pdbx_strand_id
1 'polypeptide(L)'
;MFIGEYTHIVDEKNRFSLPAKFRKALGRKVVVTRGKDHCLFLYPHRTWLQISEEVKKLGHVETDHRFARFTFAGASEIEIDSIGRILIPEFLREFADLKNPIVITGVHDRVEIWNDKKWASYRRKLESEYA
;
A
#
# COMPACT_ATOMS: atom_id res chain seq x y z
N MET A 1 6.19 -12.83 4.96
CA MET A 1 4.74 -12.87 4.84
C MET A 1 4.12 -11.81 5.72
N PHE A 2 3.24 -11.00 5.16
CA PHE A 2 2.56 -9.93 5.90
C PHE A 2 1.14 -10.37 6.25
N ILE A 3 0.81 -10.31 7.53
CA ILE A 3 -0.53 -10.65 8.02
C ILE A 3 -0.92 -9.68 9.14
N GLY A 4 -2.21 -9.51 9.33
CA GLY A 4 -2.75 -8.75 10.44
C GLY A 4 -3.22 -7.35 10.06
N GLU A 5 -3.85 -6.71 11.00
CA GLU A 5 -4.47 -5.39 10.86
C GLU A 5 -3.99 -4.51 12.01
N TYR A 6 -3.55 -3.29 11.69
CA TYR A 6 -2.97 -2.36 12.66
C TYR A 6 -3.51 -0.96 12.40
N THR A 7 -3.77 -0.22 13.47
CA THR A 7 -4.17 1.18 13.40
C THR A 7 -3.02 2.05 13.89
N HIS A 8 -2.60 3.00 13.08
CA HIS A 8 -1.48 3.88 13.40
C HIS A 8 -1.86 5.35 13.25
N ILE A 9 -1.17 6.19 14.01
CA ILE A 9 -1.38 7.65 14.01
C ILE A 9 -0.39 8.29 13.04
N VAL A 10 -0.89 9.24 12.27
CA VAL A 10 -0.07 10.06 11.36
C VAL A 10 0.39 11.30 12.12
N ASP A 11 1.69 11.61 12.06
CA ASP A 11 2.25 12.77 12.76
C ASP A 11 2.01 14.09 11.99
N GLU A 12 2.46 15.21 12.58
CA GLU A 12 2.30 16.55 12.00
C GLU A 12 2.95 16.72 10.62
N LYS A 13 3.96 15.91 10.32
CA LYS A 13 4.68 15.94 9.05
C LYS A 13 4.16 14.87 8.08
N ASN A 14 2.98 14.33 8.33
CA ASN A 14 2.34 13.29 7.53
C ASN A 14 3.10 11.97 7.48
N ARG A 15 3.96 11.70 8.46
CA ARG A 15 4.69 10.44 8.57
C ARG A 15 3.96 9.52 9.53
N PHE A 16 4.08 8.23 9.32
CA PHE A 16 3.58 7.24 10.26
C PHE A 16 4.52 6.05 10.34
N SER A 17 4.51 5.40 11.49
CA SER A 17 5.32 4.21 11.71
C SER A 17 4.65 3.00 11.11
N LEU A 18 5.47 2.12 10.53
CA LEU A 18 5.00 0.81 10.10
C LEU A 18 5.04 -0.15 11.30
N PRO A 19 4.16 -1.16 11.34
CA PRO A 19 4.25 -2.19 12.37
C PRO A 19 5.64 -2.81 12.41
N ALA A 20 6.20 -2.97 13.60
CA ALA A 20 7.55 -3.50 13.75
C ALA A 20 7.74 -4.85 13.07
N LYS A 21 6.70 -5.69 13.08
CA LYS A 21 6.71 -6.99 12.41
C LYS A 21 6.92 -6.89 10.90
N PHE A 22 6.50 -5.79 10.29
CA PHE A 22 6.60 -5.61 8.84
C PHE A 22 7.92 -5.01 8.40
N ARG A 23 8.59 -4.25 9.26
CA ARG A 23 9.79 -3.49 8.89
C ARG A 23 10.92 -4.38 8.38
N LYS A 24 11.16 -5.49 9.03
CA LYS A 24 12.25 -6.41 8.67
C LYS A 24 12.02 -7.01 7.28
N ALA A 25 10.80 -7.46 7.01
CA ALA A 25 10.46 -8.06 5.72
C ALA A 25 10.36 -7.04 4.60
N LEU A 26 9.95 -5.79 4.90
CA LEU A 26 9.89 -4.72 3.92
C LEU A 26 11.28 -4.26 3.48
N GLY A 27 12.24 -4.27 4.40
CA GLY A 27 13.56 -3.71 4.13
C GLY A 27 13.52 -2.19 4.19
N ARG A 28 14.56 -1.54 3.71
CA ARG A 28 14.70 -0.10 3.77
C ARG A 28 14.04 0.63 2.61
N LYS A 29 14.15 0.06 1.41
CA LYS A 29 13.54 0.62 0.20
C LYS A 29 12.26 -0.12 -0.12
N VAL A 30 11.20 0.62 -0.30
CA VAL A 30 9.87 0.08 -0.61
C VAL A 30 9.27 0.84 -1.78
N VAL A 31 8.28 0.25 -2.41
CA VAL A 31 7.52 0.91 -3.47
C VAL A 31 6.06 0.96 -3.05
N VAL A 32 5.49 2.16 -3.08
CA VAL A 32 4.07 2.37 -2.85
C VAL A 32 3.41 2.72 -4.16
N THR A 33 2.23 2.14 -4.40
CA THR A 33 1.46 2.43 -5.61
C THR A 33 -0.03 2.41 -5.29
N ARG A 34 -0.83 2.87 -6.26
CA ARG A 34 -2.28 2.77 -6.15
C ARG A 34 -2.70 1.32 -6.11
N GLY A 35 -3.53 0.99 -5.15
CA GLY A 35 -4.15 -0.33 -5.04
C GLY A 35 -5.58 -0.31 -5.54
N LYS A 36 -6.29 -1.38 -5.30
CA LYS A 36 -7.72 -1.46 -5.60
C LYS A 36 -8.52 -0.93 -4.41
N ASP A 37 -9.76 -0.54 -4.68
CA ASP A 37 -10.69 -0.06 -3.65
C ASP A 37 -10.18 1.18 -2.91
N HIS A 38 -9.42 2.03 -3.61
CA HIS A 38 -8.86 3.28 -3.09
C HIS A 38 -7.87 3.10 -1.93
N CYS A 39 -7.25 1.94 -1.79
CA CYS A 39 -6.14 1.78 -0.87
C CYS A 39 -4.81 1.88 -1.61
N LEU A 40 -3.72 1.89 -0.86
CA LEU A 40 -2.37 1.85 -1.41
C LEU A 40 -1.76 0.48 -1.16
N PHE A 41 -1.00 0.00 -2.15
CA PHE A 41 -0.19 -1.20 -2.00
C PHE A 41 1.25 -0.80 -1.72
N LEU A 42 1.85 -1.41 -0.73
CA LEU A 42 3.24 -1.18 -0.34
C LEU A 42 4.00 -2.50 -0.47
N TYR A 43 5.05 -2.50 -1.28
CA TYR A 43 5.82 -3.71 -1.56
C TYR A 43 7.27 -3.55 -1.13
N PRO A 44 7.90 -4.64 -0.65
CA PRO A 44 9.36 -4.70 -0.63
C PRO A 44 9.88 -4.51 -2.06
N HIS A 45 11.02 -3.89 -2.21
CA HIS A 45 11.58 -3.60 -3.54
C HIS A 45 11.69 -4.88 -4.42
N ARG A 46 12.13 -5.98 -3.82
CA ARG A 46 12.23 -7.27 -4.53
C ARG A 46 10.88 -7.73 -5.08
N THR A 47 9.85 -7.68 -4.26
CA THR A 47 8.50 -8.08 -4.65
C THR A 47 7.97 -7.18 -5.75
N TRP A 48 8.24 -5.87 -5.65
CA TRP A 48 7.85 -4.92 -6.68
C TRP A 48 8.46 -5.26 -8.04
N LEU A 49 9.72 -5.67 -8.09
CA LEU A 49 10.35 -6.06 -9.35
C LEU A 49 9.62 -7.24 -10.00
N GLN A 50 9.18 -8.21 -9.22
CA GLN A 50 8.41 -9.34 -9.72
C GLN A 50 7.03 -8.90 -10.22
N ILE A 51 6.33 -8.11 -9.44
CA ILE A 51 5.00 -7.56 -9.80
C ILE A 51 5.10 -6.71 -11.06
N SER A 52 6.13 -5.86 -11.14
CA SER A 52 6.30 -4.96 -12.27
C SER A 52 6.52 -5.70 -13.59
N GLU A 53 7.19 -6.84 -13.57
CA GLU A 53 7.35 -7.65 -14.78
C GLU A 53 6.01 -8.18 -15.28
N GLU A 54 5.13 -8.61 -14.38
CA GLU A 54 3.80 -9.07 -14.75
C GLU A 54 2.92 -7.95 -15.29
N VAL A 55 2.93 -6.80 -14.63
CA VAL A 55 2.17 -5.62 -15.08
C VAL A 55 2.69 -5.14 -16.45
N LYS A 56 4.00 -5.17 -16.65
CA LYS A 56 4.64 -4.83 -17.91
C LYS A 56 4.13 -5.71 -19.06
N LYS A 57 4.00 -7.02 -18.82
CA LYS A 57 3.45 -7.95 -19.82
C LYS A 57 2.02 -7.57 -20.18
N LEU A 58 1.18 -7.25 -19.20
CA LEU A 58 -0.18 -6.80 -19.44
C LEU A 58 -0.21 -5.48 -20.21
N GLY A 59 0.75 -4.59 -19.97
CA GLY A 59 0.86 -3.30 -20.65
C GLY A 59 1.09 -3.39 -22.15
N HIS A 60 1.51 -4.56 -22.64
CA HIS A 60 1.66 -4.81 -24.10
C HIS A 60 0.37 -5.33 -24.73
N VAL A 61 -0.63 -5.67 -23.93
CA VAL A 61 -1.95 -6.05 -24.41
C VAL A 61 -2.77 -4.76 -24.54
N GLU A 62 -3.30 -4.50 -25.73
CA GLU A 62 -3.98 -3.23 -26.02
C GLU A 62 -5.07 -2.87 -25.01
N THR A 63 -5.83 -3.85 -24.52
CA THR A 63 -6.92 -3.65 -23.58
C THR A 63 -6.45 -3.31 -22.16
N ASP A 64 -5.17 -3.55 -21.83
CA ASP A 64 -4.66 -3.42 -20.46
C ASP A 64 -3.68 -2.26 -20.26
N HIS A 65 -3.55 -1.36 -21.24
CA HIS A 65 -2.73 -0.14 -21.08
C HIS A 65 -3.15 0.69 -19.88
N ARG A 66 -4.43 0.73 -19.59
CA ARG A 66 -4.97 1.56 -18.49
C ARG A 66 -4.49 1.07 -17.14
N PHE A 67 -4.44 -0.24 -16.95
CA PHE A 67 -3.96 -0.81 -15.69
C PHE A 67 -2.46 -0.54 -15.50
N ALA A 68 -1.66 -0.73 -16.55
CA ALA A 68 -0.23 -0.43 -16.49
C ALA A 68 0.02 1.04 -16.16
N ARG A 69 -0.69 1.95 -16.81
CA ARG A 69 -0.60 3.39 -16.52
C ARG A 69 -1.00 3.72 -15.09
N PHE A 70 -2.09 3.15 -14.64
CA PHE A 70 -2.59 3.35 -13.28
C PHE A 70 -1.55 2.91 -12.25
N THR A 71 -0.96 1.74 -12.42
CA THR A 71 -0.03 1.15 -11.48
C THR A 71 1.35 1.81 -11.53
N PHE A 72 1.93 1.95 -12.72
CA PHE A 72 3.28 2.50 -12.85
C PHE A 72 3.35 4.00 -12.62
N ALA A 73 2.43 4.76 -13.20
CA ALA A 73 2.40 6.20 -12.98
C ALA A 73 2.03 6.55 -11.55
N GLY A 74 1.32 5.66 -10.87
CA GLY A 74 0.97 5.82 -9.46
C GLY A 74 2.04 5.33 -8.48
N ALA A 75 3.14 4.77 -8.97
CA ALA A 75 4.16 4.19 -8.10
C ALA A 75 5.22 5.21 -7.69
N SER A 76 5.73 5.06 -6.47
CA SER A 76 6.82 5.87 -5.95
C SER A 76 7.73 5.00 -5.12
N GLU A 77 9.05 5.14 -5.34
CA GLU A 77 10.05 4.53 -4.48
C GLU A 77 10.24 5.42 -3.26
N ILE A 78 10.13 4.85 -2.08
CA ILE A 78 10.32 5.58 -0.83
C ILE A 78 11.21 4.79 0.11
N GLU A 79 11.78 5.46 1.10
CA GLU A 79 12.61 4.82 2.11
C GLU A 79 11.91 4.86 3.46
N ILE A 80 12.09 3.76 4.21
CA ILE A 80 11.70 3.70 5.61
C ILE A 80 12.83 4.34 6.40
N ASP A 81 12.53 5.31 7.26
CA ASP A 81 13.56 5.99 8.03
C ASP A 81 14.11 5.11 9.16
N SER A 82 15.13 5.61 9.86
CA SER A 82 15.85 4.84 10.89
C SER A 82 14.98 4.38 12.06
N ILE A 83 13.84 5.01 12.28
CA ILE A 83 12.91 4.64 13.35
C ILE A 83 11.62 4.00 12.84
N GLY A 84 11.60 3.61 11.55
CA GLY A 84 10.53 2.82 10.98
C GLY A 84 9.34 3.62 10.46
N ARG A 85 9.52 4.91 10.17
CA ARG A 85 8.45 5.75 9.64
C ARG A 85 8.57 5.89 8.13
N ILE A 86 7.44 6.12 7.48
CA ILE A 86 7.38 6.45 6.05
C ILE A 86 6.58 7.72 5.83
N LEU A 87 6.88 8.38 4.71
CA LEU A 87 6.12 9.51 4.21
C LEU A 87 5.55 9.13 2.85
N ILE A 88 4.25 9.03 2.77
CA ILE A 88 3.56 8.74 1.51
C ILE A 88 3.47 10.05 0.70
N PRO A 89 3.83 10.04 -0.60
CA PRO A 89 3.66 11.22 -1.44
C PRO A 89 2.24 11.76 -1.42
N GLU A 90 2.11 13.07 -1.52
CA GLU A 90 0.82 13.76 -1.40
C GLU A 90 -0.24 13.22 -2.36
N PHE A 91 0.12 13.01 -3.64
CA PHE A 91 -0.86 12.53 -4.61
C PHE A 91 -1.43 11.15 -4.26
N LEU A 92 -0.65 10.30 -3.59
CA LEU A 92 -1.11 9.00 -3.12
C LEU A 92 -1.93 9.11 -1.84
N ARG A 93 -1.57 10.05 -0.95
CA ARG A 93 -2.39 10.34 0.22
C ARG A 93 -3.78 10.83 -0.17
N GLU A 94 -3.86 11.67 -1.19
CA GLU A 94 -5.13 12.15 -1.74
C GLU A 94 -5.92 11.02 -2.39
N PHE A 95 -5.27 10.21 -3.21
CA PHE A 95 -5.93 9.06 -3.86
C PHE A 95 -6.61 8.14 -2.85
N ALA A 96 -5.91 7.81 -1.76
CA ALA A 96 -6.42 6.90 -0.73
C ALA A 96 -7.20 7.62 0.37
N ASP A 97 -7.29 8.94 0.31
CA ASP A 97 -7.94 9.77 1.34
C ASP A 97 -7.41 9.44 2.73
N LEU A 98 -6.08 9.39 2.86
CA LEU A 98 -5.44 9.06 4.12
C LEU A 98 -5.60 10.18 5.12
N LYS A 99 -6.22 9.86 6.23
CA LYS A 99 -6.46 10.78 7.35
C LYS A 99 -6.09 10.05 8.64
N ASN A 100 -5.88 10.81 9.67
CA ASN A 100 -5.54 10.26 10.98
C ASN A 100 -6.79 9.74 11.69
N PRO A 101 -6.85 8.47 12.16
CA PRO A 101 -5.82 7.44 12.00
C PRO A 101 -5.89 6.72 10.65
N ILE A 102 -4.86 5.93 10.36
CA ILE A 102 -4.84 5.06 9.20
C ILE A 102 -4.83 3.59 9.61
N VAL A 103 -5.22 2.73 8.69
CA VAL A 103 -5.16 1.27 8.91
C VAL A 103 -4.11 0.68 7.97
N ILE A 104 -3.29 -0.20 8.52
CA ILE A 104 -2.23 -0.91 7.81
C ILE A 104 -2.53 -2.39 7.90
N THR A 105 -2.71 -3.04 6.76
CA THR A 105 -3.05 -4.46 6.71
C THR A 105 -1.97 -5.26 5.99
N GLY A 106 -1.71 -6.47 6.46
CA GLY A 106 -0.84 -7.41 5.78
C GLY A 106 -1.64 -8.34 4.88
N VAL A 107 -1.23 -8.45 3.63
CA VAL A 107 -1.91 -9.29 2.63
C VAL A 107 -0.85 -10.14 1.91
N HIS A 108 -0.22 -11.03 2.66
CA HIS A 108 0.76 -12.01 2.23
C HIS A 108 2.05 -11.38 1.64
N ASP A 109 2.04 -10.97 0.39
CA ASP A 109 3.22 -10.43 -0.30
C ASP A 109 3.29 -8.91 -0.31
N ARG A 110 2.26 -8.24 0.22
CA ARG A 110 2.18 -6.80 0.26
C ARG A 110 1.57 -6.30 1.57
N VAL A 111 1.82 -5.05 1.82
CA VAL A 111 1.14 -4.30 2.87
C VAL A 111 0.15 -3.36 2.19
N GLU A 112 -1.02 -3.18 2.76
CA GLU A 112 -2.00 -2.22 2.26
C GLU A 112 -2.19 -1.10 3.27
N ILE A 113 -2.37 0.12 2.77
CA ILE A 113 -2.57 1.30 3.60
C ILE A 113 -3.94 1.89 3.25
N TRP A 114 -4.78 2.06 4.24
CA TRP A 114 -6.19 2.38 4.08
C TRP A 114 -6.62 3.58 4.91
N ASN A 115 -7.55 4.32 4.35
CA ASN A 115 -8.39 5.21 5.13
C ASN A 115 -9.17 4.36 6.15
N ASP A 116 -9.20 4.80 7.40
CA ASP A 116 -9.81 4.06 8.51
C ASP A 116 -11.28 3.69 8.25
N LYS A 117 -12.08 4.64 7.82
CA LYS A 117 -13.52 4.41 7.58
C LYS A 117 -13.77 3.54 6.36
N LYS A 118 -12.99 3.72 5.31
CA LYS A 118 -13.09 2.89 4.11
C LYS A 118 -12.74 1.45 4.40
N TRP A 119 -11.69 1.23 5.18
CA TRP A 119 -11.33 -0.13 5.62
C TRP A 119 -12.42 -0.76 6.46
N ALA A 120 -12.96 -0.03 7.42
CA ALA A 120 -14.03 -0.55 8.30
C ALA A 120 -15.25 -0.99 7.48
N SER A 121 -15.65 -0.20 6.49
CA SER A 121 -16.76 -0.53 5.60
C SER A 121 -16.45 -1.76 4.74
N TYR A 122 -15.28 -1.80 4.15
CA TYR A 122 -14.84 -2.91 3.30
C TYR A 122 -14.71 -4.20 4.09
N ARG A 123 -14.11 -4.13 5.27
CA ARG A 123 -13.96 -5.29 6.16
C ARG A 123 -15.32 -5.91 6.52
N ARG A 124 -16.31 -5.08 6.83
CA ARG A 124 -17.67 -5.58 7.13
C ARG A 124 -18.27 -6.35 5.95
N LYS A 125 -18.05 -5.87 4.72
CA LYS A 125 -18.47 -6.56 3.51
C LYS A 125 -17.81 -7.93 3.38
N LEU A 126 -16.49 -7.98 3.59
CA LEU A 126 -15.73 -9.22 3.54
C LEU A 126 -16.23 -10.23 4.59
N GLU A 127 -16.41 -9.76 5.81
CA GLU A 127 -16.90 -10.60 6.90
C GLU A 127 -18.30 -11.15 6.60
N SER A 128 -19.14 -10.34 5.99
CA SER A 128 -20.48 -10.76 5.58
C SER A 128 -20.45 -11.82 4.48
N GLU A 129 -19.51 -11.72 3.54
CA GLU A 129 -19.39 -12.66 2.41
C GLU A 129 -18.80 -14.00 2.81
N TYR A 130 -17.84 -14.01 3.74
CA TYR A 130 -17.06 -15.20 4.08
C TYR A 130 -17.36 -15.83 5.44
N ALA A 131 -18.13 -15.15 6.28
CA ALA A 131 -18.40 -15.65 7.62
C ALA A 131 -19.67 -16.57 7.68
#